data_0b7c5f8d3b3316f7eeb92b7386f669f2
#
_entry.id   0b7c5f8d3b3316f7eeb92b7386f669f2
#
_cell.length_a   1.000
_cell.length_b   1.000
_cell.length_c   1.000
_cell.angle_alpha   90.00
_cell.angle_beta   90.00
_cell.angle_gamma   90.00
#
_symmetry.space_group_name_H-M   'P 1'
#
loop_
_entity.id
_entity.type
_entity.pdbx_description
1 polymer ?
#
loop_
_entity_poly.entity_id
_entity_poly.type
_entity_poly.pdbx_seq_one_letter_code
_entity_poly.pdbx_strand_id
1 'polypeptide(L)'
;MTSLSERQGFLPRLEGTFLSIFHPLQGPRVLFQMPEDLFYDPEKQAAHPTSSASPQQGFRLEFSTLSDYVIPKNPLCGRMIICNISSCPDGQGRRHHYKVMGLPVLLEHEQKYERNHFIFNLCFVFDSNTDTRPYEPIVHKCARSL
;
A
#
# COMPACT_ATOMS: atom_id res chain seq x y z
N MET A 1 -16.93 16.59 -27.31
CA MET A 1 -18.00 16.34 -26.35
C MET A 1 -17.61 15.17 -25.45
N THR A 2 -17.42 15.45 -24.19
CA THR A 2 -17.05 14.43 -23.23
C THR A 2 -18.19 13.45 -23.10
N SER A 3 -17.89 12.17 -23.20
CA SER A 3 -18.91 11.16 -23.02
C SER A 3 -19.45 11.22 -21.58
N LEU A 4 -20.70 10.87 -21.41
CA LEU A 4 -21.32 10.81 -20.09
C LEU A 4 -20.55 9.89 -19.14
N SER A 5 -19.88 8.88 -19.68
CA SER A 5 -19.06 7.97 -18.89
C SER A 5 -17.87 8.67 -18.23
N GLU A 6 -17.28 9.65 -18.90
CA GLU A 6 -16.20 10.42 -18.31
C GLU A 6 -16.69 11.34 -17.19
N ARG A 7 -17.94 11.80 -17.29
CA ARG A 7 -18.54 12.68 -16.28
C ARG A 7 -19.10 11.91 -15.08
N GLN A 8 -19.38 10.64 -15.25
CA GLN A 8 -19.94 9.86 -14.15
C GLN A 8 -18.90 9.49 -13.08
N GLY A 9 -17.70 10.03 -13.21
CA GLY A 9 -16.71 9.88 -12.18
C GLY A 9 -16.37 8.43 -11.90
N PHE A 10 -16.05 7.69 -12.96
CA PHE A 10 -15.50 6.35 -12.72
C PHE A 10 -14.29 6.48 -11.83
N LEU A 11 -14.26 5.68 -10.78
CA LEU A 11 -13.10 5.61 -9.93
C LEU A 11 -11.91 5.17 -10.77
N PRO A 12 -10.75 5.77 -10.55
CA PRO A 12 -9.53 5.33 -11.21
C PRO A 12 -9.27 3.86 -10.96
N ARG A 13 -8.59 3.22 -11.90
CA ARG A 13 -8.24 1.82 -11.77
C ARG A 13 -7.30 1.61 -10.59
N LEU A 14 -7.66 0.69 -9.72
CA LEU A 14 -6.85 0.29 -8.60
C LEU A 14 -5.83 -0.76 -9.07
N GLU A 15 -4.55 -0.48 -8.88
CA GLU A 15 -3.48 -1.41 -9.23
C GLU A 15 -3.20 -2.41 -8.12
N GLY A 16 -3.49 -2.06 -6.90
CA GLY A 16 -3.32 -2.94 -5.76
C GLY A 16 -3.78 -2.31 -4.47
N THR A 17 -3.83 -3.13 -3.44
CA THR A 17 -4.13 -2.70 -2.08
C THR A 17 -3.34 -3.53 -1.09
N PHE A 18 -2.99 -2.94 0.04
CA PHE A 18 -2.28 -3.67 1.08
C PHE A 18 -2.60 -3.08 2.45
N LEU A 19 -2.55 -3.94 3.45
CA LEU A 19 -2.67 -3.55 4.84
C LEU A 19 -1.31 -3.64 5.50
N SER A 20 -0.80 -2.52 5.98
CA SER A 20 0.45 -2.47 6.72
C SER A 20 0.19 -2.23 8.20
N ILE A 21 1.03 -2.80 9.04
CA ILE A 21 0.95 -2.66 10.49
C ILE A 21 2.34 -2.38 11.04
N PHE A 22 2.39 -1.84 12.25
CA PHE A 22 3.63 -1.77 13.01
C PHE A 22 3.64 -2.91 14.02
N HIS A 23 4.56 -3.84 13.82
CA HIS A 23 4.75 -4.96 14.74
C HIS A 23 5.75 -4.57 15.82
N PRO A 24 5.46 -4.80 17.11
CA PRO A 24 6.34 -4.35 18.18
C PRO A 24 7.77 -4.87 18.12
N LEU A 25 7.96 -6.08 17.59
CA LEU A 25 9.28 -6.72 17.52
C LEU A 25 9.92 -6.59 16.13
N GLN A 26 9.12 -6.60 15.08
CA GLN A 26 9.60 -6.66 13.71
C GLN A 26 9.48 -5.35 12.95
N GLY A 27 8.85 -4.34 13.56
CA GLY A 27 8.64 -3.06 12.91
C GLY A 27 7.54 -3.09 11.86
N PRO A 28 7.62 -2.19 10.87
CA PRO A 28 6.59 -2.14 9.82
C PRO A 28 6.54 -3.42 8.98
N ARG A 29 5.33 -3.92 8.74
CA ARG A 29 5.11 -5.15 7.98
C ARG A 29 3.86 -5.02 7.11
N VAL A 30 3.84 -5.76 6.02
CA VAL A 30 2.63 -5.98 5.23
C VAL A 30 1.93 -7.22 5.77
N LEU A 31 0.72 -7.03 6.26
CA LEU A 31 -0.10 -8.12 6.77
C LEU A 31 -0.92 -8.78 5.67
N PHE A 32 -1.37 -8.01 4.70
CA PHE A 32 -2.23 -8.44 3.61
C PHE A 32 -1.88 -7.63 2.37
N GLN A 33 -1.94 -8.28 1.21
CA GLN A 33 -1.74 -7.59 -0.06
C GLN A 33 -2.57 -8.24 -1.16
N MET A 34 -2.94 -7.43 -2.14
CA MET A 34 -3.62 -7.87 -3.34
C MET A 34 -3.16 -6.98 -4.51
N PRO A 35 -2.65 -7.52 -5.59
CA PRO A 35 -2.39 -8.94 -5.85
C PRO A 35 -1.28 -9.52 -4.97
N GLU A 36 -1.13 -10.83 -5.01
CA GLU A 36 -0.18 -11.53 -4.14
C GLU A 36 1.28 -11.16 -4.41
N ASP A 37 1.58 -10.71 -5.60
CA ASP A 37 2.92 -10.31 -6.02
C ASP A 37 3.17 -8.81 -5.93
N LEU A 38 2.33 -8.08 -5.20
CA LEU A 38 2.47 -6.64 -5.05
C LEU A 38 3.82 -6.28 -4.42
N PHE A 39 4.14 -6.90 -3.30
CA PHE A 39 5.44 -6.75 -2.64
C PHE A 39 6.22 -8.05 -2.74
N TYR A 40 7.46 -7.93 -3.15
CA TYR A 40 8.37 -9.06 -3.20
C TYR A 40 8.72 -9.52 -1.78
N ASP A 41 8.53 -10.81 -1.54
CA ASP A 41 8.90 -11.43 -0.28
C ASP A 41 9.87 -12.56 -0.58
N PRO A 42 11.17 -12.41 -0.26
CA PRO A 42 12.16 -13.44 -0.52
C PRO A 42 11.85 -14.74 0.22
N GLU A 43 11.26 -14.64 1.41
CA GLU A 43 10.94 -15.84 2.21
C GLU A 43 9.85 -16.67 1.55
N LYS A 44 8.83 -16.02 0.98
CA LYS A 44 7.77 -16.74 0.28
C LYS A 44 8.26 -17.36 -1.01
N GLN A 45 9.21 -16.74 -1.69
CA GLN A 45 9.78 -17.30 -2.90
C GLN A 45 10.69 -18.48 -2.61
N ALA A 46 11.41 -18.46 -1.50
CA ALA A 46 12.22 -19.60 -1.10
C ALA A 46 11.36 -20.80 -0.73
N ALA A 47 10.17 -20.57 -0.16
CA ALA A 47 9.24 -21.62 0.21
C ALA A 47 8.54 -22.27 -0.99
N HIS A 48 8.44 -21.53 -2.10
CA HIS A 48 7.82 -22.01 -3.33
C HIS A 48 8.73 -21.72 -4.52
N PRO A 49 9.83 -22.46 -4.68
CA PRO A 49 10.72 -22.28 -5.82
C PRO A 49 10.04 -22.79 -7.09
N THR A 50 8.79 -22.46 -7.30
CA THR A 50 8.11 -22.84 -8.51
C THR A 50 8.46 -21.89 -9.60
N SER A 51 9.04 -22.46 -10.57
CA SER A 51 9.04 -21.96 -11.91
C SER A 51 10.12 -20.95 -12.24
N SER A 52 10.69 -21.31 -13.26
CA SER A 52 11.33 -20.54 -14.31
C SER A 52 10.67 -19.17 -14.66
N ALA A 53 9.60 -18.77 -14.03
CA ALA A 53 9.12 -17.41 -14.17
C ALA A 53 10.13 -16.52 -13.48
N SER A 54 10.83 -15.74 -14.29
CA SER A 54 11.73 -14.75 -13.75
C SER A 54 11.00 -13.92 -12.71
N PRO A 55 11.64 -13.57 -11.59
CA PRO A 55 11.01 -12.75 -10.55
C PRO A 55 10.56 -11.37 -11.02
N GLN A 56 10.46 -11.17 -12.32
CA GLN A 56 10.34 -9.85 -12.92
C GLN A 56 9.08 -9.66 -13.76
N GLN A 57 8.16 -10.60 -13.72
CA GLN A 57 6.88 -10.43 -14.41
C GLN A 57 5.85 -9.86 -13.46
N GLY A 58 5.39 -8.65 -13.74
CA GLY A 58 4.46 -7.92 -12.92
C GLY A 58 5.13 -6.81 -12.12
N PHE A 59 4.34 -5.95 -11.55
CA PHE A 59 4.91 -4.93 -10.69
C PHE A 59 5.20 -5.54 -9.32
N ARG A 60 6.39 -5.30 -8.84
CA ARG A 60 6.79 -5.70 -7.50
C ARG A 60 7.40 -4.51 -6.83
N LEU A 61 6.85 -4.18 -5.69
CA LEU A 61 7.29 -3.06 -4.90
C LEU A 61 8.15 -3.55 -3.75
N GLU A 62 9.09 -2.73 -3.33
CA GLU A 62 9.84 -2.97 -2.11
C GLU A 62 9.19 -2.22 -0.96
N PHE A 63 8.71 -2.96 0.02
CA PHE A 63 8.04 -2.34 1.17
C PHE A 63 9.00 -1.48 1.99
N SER A 64 10.27 -1.82 2.03
CA SER A 64 11.26 -1.04 2.77
C SER A 64 11.36 0.41 2.30
N THR A 65 11.08 0.67 1.03
CA THR A 65 11.11 2.04 0.50
C THR A 65 9.87 2.84 0.90
N LEU A 66 8.78 2.16 1.27
CA LEU A 66 7.51 2.77 1.64
C LEU A 66 7.27 2.82 3.14
N SER A 67 7.88 1.92 3.89
CA SER A 67 7.46 1.63 5.26
C SER A 67 7.44 2.87 6.16
N ASP A 68 8.41 3.75 6.03
CA ASP A 68 8.47 4.95 6.86
C ASP A 68 7.37 5.97 6.52
N TYR A 69 6.84 5.90 5.31
CA TYR A 69 5.75 6.79 4.89
C TYR A 69 4.38 6.23 5.27
N VAL A 70 4.18 4.93 5.11
CA VAL A 70 2.87 4.32 5.36
C VAL A 70 2.65 3.99 6.83
N ILE A 71 3.73 3.77 7.59
CA ILE A 71 3.68 3.62 9.04
C ILE A 71 4.51 4.75 9.66
N PRO A 72 3.95 5.96 9.70
CA PRO A 72 4.69 7.12 10.21
C PRO A 72 4.73 7.13 11.74
N LYS A 73 5.48 8.08 12.27
CA LYS A 73 5.47 8.33 13.70
C LYS A 73 4.08 8.76 14.18
N ASN A 74 3.79 8.48 15.44
CA ASN A 74 2.47 8.73 16.03
C ASN A 74 1.83 10.09 15.69
N PRO A 75 2.56 11.23 15.75
CA PRO A 75 1.94 12.52 15.46
C PRO A 75 1.41 12.68 14.05
N LEU A 76 1.87 11.85 13.11
CA LEU A 76 1.44 11.92 11.73
C LEU A 76 0.26 11.00 11.41
N CYS A 77 -0.18 10.18 12.38
CA CYS A 77 -1.36 9.34 12.19
C CYS A 77 -2.61 10.19 12.11
N GLY A 78 -3.60 9.71 11.35
CA GLY A 78 -4.83 10.45 11.13
C GLY A 78 -4.79 11.41 9.96
N ARG A 79 -3.66 11.51 9.28
CA ARG A 79 -3.49 12.35 8.10
C ARG A 79 -3.35 11.50 6.85
N MET A 80 -4.07 11.89 5.80
CA MET A 80 -3.95 11.22 4.51
C MET A 80 -2.52 11.33 4.01
N ILE A 81 -1.95 10.21 3.63
CA ILE A 81 -0.64 10.18 2.97
C ILE A 81 -0.83 9.81 1.50
N ILE A 82 -0.07 10.48 0.65
CA ILE A 82 0.03 10.14 -0.76
C ILE A 82 1.51 10.21 -1.10
N CYS A 83 2.08 9.10 -1.53
CA CYS A 83 3.49 9.07 -1.90
C CYS A 83 3.68 8.38 -3.24
N ASN A 84 4.75 8.77 -3.92
CA ASN A 84 5.13 8.17 -5.19
C ASN A 84 6.23 7.14 -4.95
N ILE A 85 6.14 6.03 -5.67
CA ILE A 85 7.10 4.94 -5.55
C ILE A 85 7.38 4.37 -6.93
N SER A 86 8.60 3.92 -7.13
CA SER A 86 8.98 3.18 -8.32
C SER A 86 9.00 1.70 -8.02
N SER A 87 8.57 0.90 -8.99
CA SER A 87 8.66 -0.55 -8.89
C SER A 87 10.11 -1.01 -8.95
N CYS A 88 10.32 -2.27 -8.60
CA CYS A 88 11.56 -2.94 -8.93
C CYS A 88 11.74 -2.98 -10.44
N PRO A 89 12.99 -2.96 -10.96
CA PRO A 89 13.21 -3.02 -12.39
C PRO A 89 12.65 -4.32 -12.99
N ASP A 90 12.02 -4.21 -14.16
CA ASP A 90 11.60 -5.38 -14.92
C ASP A 90 12.78 -6.03 -15.63
N GLY A 91 12.51 -7.09 -16.41
CA GLY A 91 13.55 -7.79 -17.15
C GLY A 91 14.29 -6.94 -18.19
N GLN A 92 13.79 -5.77 -18.49
CA GLN A 92 14.40 -4.82 -19.42
C GLN A 92 15.00 -3.62 -18.69
N GLY A 93 15.05 -3.64 -17.37
CA GLY A 93 15.55 -2.55 -16.55
C GLY A 93 14.61 -1.38 -16.40
N ARG A 94 13.36 -1.53 -16.83
CA ARG A 94 12.36 -0.46 -16.72
C ARG A 94 11.71 -0.48 -15.36
N ARG A 95 11.39 0.72 -14.86
CA ARG A 95 10.65 0.87 -13.63
C ARG A 95 9.31 1.52 -13.92
N HIS A 96 8.27 0.98 -13.32
CA HIS A 96 6.94 1.59 -13.33
C HIS A 96 6.81 2.49 -12.12
N HIS A 97 6.06 3.57 -12.28
CA HIS A 97 5.84 4.52 -11.20
C HIS A 97 4.41 4.43 -10.71
N TYR A 98 4.26 4.38 -9.40
CA TYR A 98 2.98 4.22 -8.75
C TYR A 98 2.76 5.31 -7.71
N LYS A 99 1.51 5.53 -7.38
CA LYS A 99 1.08 6.41 -6.31
C LYS A 99 0.39 5.57 -5.25
N VAL A 100 0.80 5.74 -4.00
CA VAL A 100 0.23 5.00 -2.87
C VAL A 100 -0.50 6.00 -1.98
N MET A 101 -1.77 5.68 -1.67
CA MET A 101 -2.62 6.52 -0.83
C MET A 101 -3.10 5.71 0.35
N GLY A 102 -3.05 6.28 1.54
CA GLY A 102 -3.57 5.66 2.75
C GLY A 102 -3.78 6.65 3.86
N LEU A 103 -4.48 6.22 4.88
CA LEU A 103 -4.71 7.01 6.09
C LEU A 103 -4.26 6.18 7.28
N PRO A 104 -3.07 6.46 7.84
CA PRO A 104 -2.58 5.72 9.00
C PRO A 104 -3.49 5.97 10.20
N VAL A 105 -3.85 4.89 10.88
CA VAL A 105 -4.72 4.95 12.04
C VAL A 105 -3.95 4.48 13.27
N LEU A 106 -4.04 5.27 14.32
CA LEU A 106 -3.48 4.94 15.61
C LEU A 106 -4.61 4.49 16.53
N LEU A 107 -4.53 3.25 16.99
CA LEU A 107 -5.44 2.73 18.00
C LEU A 107 -4.71 2.67 19.33
N GLU A 108 -5.30 3.27 20.36
CA GLU A 108 -4.78 3.25 21.70
C GLU A 108 -5.66 2.39 22.58
N HIS A 109 -5.03 1.46 23.31
CA HIS A 109 -5.74 0.62 24.27
C HIS A 109 -4.81 0.21 25.39
N GLU A 110 -5.07 0.71 26.60
CA GLU A 110 -4.17 0.60 27.73
C GLU A 110 -3.90 -0.84 28.18
N GLN A 111 -4.80 -1.76 27.93
CA GLN A 111 -4.68 -3.13 28.43
C GLN A 111 -4.38 -4.16 27.35
N LYS A 112 -4.53 -3.80 26.10
CA LYS A 112 -4.49 -4.77 25.00
C LYS A 112 -3.17 -4.79 24.25
N TYR A 113 -2.41 -3.69 24.27
CA TYR A 113 -1.17 -3.56 23.53
C TYR A 113 -0.03 -3.18 24.46
N GLU A 114 1.13 -3.81 24.27
CA GLU A 114 2.31 -3.60 25.11
C GLU A 114 2.76 -2.14 25.15
N ARG A 115 2.48 -1.37 24.11
CA ARG A 115 2.85 0.04 24.00
C ARG A 115 1.66 0.97 24.03
N ASN A 116 0.51 0.46 24.42
CA ASN A 116 -0.74 1.22 24.51
C ASN A 116 -1.21 1.81 23.18
N HIS A 117 -0.59 1.43 22.07
CA HIS A 117 -1.02 1.89 20.76
C HIS A 117 -0.64 0.89 19.67
N PHE A 118 -1.44 0.87 18.64
CA PHE A 118 -1.25 0.03 17.46
C PHE A 118 -1.48 0.88 16.22
N ILE A 119 -0.54 0.85 15.29
CA ILE A 119 -0.62 1.62 14.06
C ILE A 119 -0.87 0.67 12.91
N PHE A 120 -1.88 0.99 12.08
CA PHE A 120 -2.14 0.28 10.86
C PHE A 120 -2.53 1.25 9.75
N ASN A 121 -2.37 0.81 8.51
CA ASN A 121 -2.70 1.62 7.35
C ASN A 121 -3.15 0.71 6.21
N LEU A 122 -4.39 0.87 5.79
CA LEU A 122 -4.89 0.23 4.57
C LEU A 122 -4.60 1.16 3.41
N CYS A 123 -3.74 0.72 2.52
CA CYS A 123 -3.23 1.53 1.42
C CYS A 123 -3.74 1.06 0.08
N PHE A 124 -3.86 2.01 -0.84
CA PHE A 124 -4.32 1.78 -2.21
C PHE A 124 -3.23 2.23 -3.17
N VAL A 125 -2.98 1.42 -4.18
CA VAL A 125 -1.91 1.64 -5.15
C VAL A 125 -2.50 1.96 -6.51
N PHE A 126 -2.04 3.05 -7.11
CA PHE A 126 -2.50 3.53 -8.40
C PHE A 126 -1.30 3.82 -9.31
N ASP A 127 -1.57 3.92 -10.60
CA ASP A 127 -0.59 4.48 -11.52
C ASP A 127 -0.24 5.91 -11.09
N SER A 128 1.01 6.32 -11.29
CA SER A 128 1.48 7.62 -10.81
C SER A 128 0.76 8.81 -11.43
N ASN A 129 0.17 8.64 -12.61
CA ASN A 129 -0.57 9.69 -13.30
C ASN A 129 -2.03 9.76 -12.91
N THR A 130 -2.47 8.91 -11.99
CA THR A 130 -3.88 8.82 -11.59
C THR A 130 -4.25 9.99 -10.68
N ASP A 131 -5.41 10.57 -10.94
CA ASP A 131 -6.03 11.51 -10.00
C ASP A 131 -6.71 10.69 -8.89
N THR A 132 -6.14 10.73 -7.69
CA THR A 132 -6.61 9.93 -6.57
C THR A 132 -7.66 10.63 -5.71
N ARG A 133 -8.02 11.88 -6.01
CA ARG A 133 -9.01 12.62 -5.23
C ARG A 133 -10.35 11.91 -5.08
N PRO A 134 -10.88 11.21 -6.09
CA PRO A 134 -12.13 10.47 -5.92
C PRO A 134 -12.06 9.36 -4.87
N TYR A 135 -10.87 8.87 -4.56
CA TYR A 135 -10.68 7.83 -3.54
C TYR A 135 -10.53 8.36 -2.12
N GLU A 136 -10.25 9.65 -1.95
CA GLU A 136 -10.05 10.21 -0.61
C GLU A 136 -11.21 9.92 0.35
N PRO A 137 -12.48 10.13 -0.03
CA PRO A 137 -13.59 9.78 0.87
C PRO A 137 -13.66 8.29 1.19
N ILE A 138 -13.30 7.45 0.23
CA ILE A 138 -13.31 6.00 0.41
C ILE A 138 -12.24 5.60 1.41
N VAL A 139 -11.04 6.16 1.29
CA VAL A 139 -9.94 5.87 2.21
C VAL A 139 -10.31 6.30 3.64
N HIS A 140 -10.89 7.49 3.79
CA HIS A 140 -11.36 7.96 5.09
C HIS A 140 -12.40 7.02 5.70
N LYS A 141 -13.35 6.58 4.89
CA LYS A 141 -14.40 5.68 5.36
C LYS A 141 -13.85 4.33 5.76
N CYS A 142 -12.94 3.79 4.97
CA CYS A 142 -12.30 2.52 5.30
C CYS A 142 -11.50 2.62 6.59
N ALA A 143 -10.75 3.69 6.77
CA ALA A 143 -9.96 3.89 7.98
C ALA A 143 -10.82 3.95 9.23
N ARG A 144 -11.99 4.58 9.15
CA ARG A 144 -12.93 4.65 10.29
C ARG A 144 -13.59 3.32 10.60
N SER A 145 -13.67 2.44 9.62
CA SER A 145 -14.37 1.15 9.76
C SER A 145 -13.46 0.04 10.26
N LEU A 146 -12.16 0.29 10.28
CA LEU A 146 -11.17 -0.68 10.77
C LEU A 146 -10.99 -0.63 12.32
#